data_e61cf115bec2c03bd75e6966c116147e
#
_entry.id   e61cf115bec2c03bd75e6966c116147e
#
_cell.length_a   1.000
_cell.length_b   1.000
_cell.length_c   1.000
_cell.angle_alpha   90.00
_cell.angle_beta   90.00
_cell.angle_gamma   90.00
#
_symmetry.space_group_name_H-M   'P 1'
#
loop_
_entity.id
_entity.type
_entity.pdbx_description
1 polymer ?
#
loop_
_entity_poly.entity_id
_entity_poly.type
_entity_poly.pdbx_seq_one_letter_code
_entity_poly.pdbx_strand_id
1 'polypeptide(L)'
;PPLIFAGGPTATSNPEPYADFFDFIALGDGEELLPEIGLVVSEAKGSGLTRSELLRDLAQVPGVYVPSLYRPGADGVSLQPVHPELPARVLRRVATPMPYYAMGLVPHVETVHDRLTVEIRRGCTRGCRFCQPGMLTRPARDVEPEAVIEAVETGMKQTGYSDFSLLSLSCSDYLALPAVGVELRNRLADQNVTLQLPSQRVDRFDDDIAHILGGT
;
A
#
# COMPACT_ATOMS: atom_id res chain seq x y z
N PRO A 1 7.16 27.57 8.27
CA PRO A 1 7.81 26.46 7.59
C PRO A 1 6.78 25.46 7.08
N PRO A 2 7.07 24.67 6.03
CA PRO A 2 6.17 23.65 5.51
C PRO A 2 5.91 22.58 6.56
N LEU A 3 4.81 21.83 6.41
CA LEU A 3 4.58 20.61 7.17
C LEU A 3 5.46 19.49 6.60
N ILE A 4 6.04 18.71 7.48
CA ILE A 4 6.88 17.55 7.15
C ILE A 4 6.20 16.31 7.71
N PHE A 5 5.95 15.31 6.89
CA PHE A 5 5.29 14.09 7.35
C PHE A 5 5.96 12.83 6.81
N ALA A 6 5.70 11.72 7.49
CA ALA A 6 6.14 10.40 7.09
C ALA A 6 4.94 9.45 6.90
N GLY A 7 5.18 8.34 6.23
CA GLY A 7 4.22 7.25 6.05
C GLY A 7 4.94 5.98 5.59
N GLY A 8 4.14 5.01 5.13
CA GLY A 8 4.64 3.74 4.62
C GLY A 8 4.90 2.68 5.71
N PRO A 9 5.37 1.48 5.31
CA PRO A 9 5.44 0.31 6.21
C PRO A 9 6.30 0.52 7.45
N THR A 10 7.43 1.19 7.31
CA THR A 10 8.38 1.42 8.40
C THR A 10 7.77 2.32 9.48
N ALA A 11 7.21 3.46 9.09
CA ALA A 11 6.55 4.39 10.00
C ALA A 11 5.27 3.78 10.61
N THR A 12 4.54 2.98 9.85
CA THR A 12 3.35 2.26 10.35
C THR A 12 3.71 1.18 11.38
N SER A 13 4.89 0.57 11.28
CA SER A 13 5.30 -0.48 12.23
C SER A 13 5.62 0.07 13.62
N ASN A 14 6.31 1.21 13.67
CA ASN A 14 6.59 1.94 14.89
C ASN A 14 6.90 3.41 14.55
N PRO A 15 5.98 4.34 14.78
CA PRO A 15 6.18 5.75 14.47
C PRO A 15 7.10 6.48 15.47
N GLU A 16 7.23 6.00 16.71
CA GLU A 16 7.90 6.71 17.79
C GLU A 16 9.37 7.09 17.53
N PRO A 17 10.21 6.24 16.91
CA PRO A 17 11.59 6.62 16.59
C PRO A 17 11.69 7.82 15.63
N TYR A 18 10.60 8.16 14.95
CA TYR A 18 10.53 9.26 13.98
C TYR A 18 9.76 10.49 14.50
N ALA A 19 9.19 10.41 15.70
CA ALA A 19 8.28 11.39 16.26
C ALA A 19 8.82 12.83 16.25
N ASP A 20 10.11 13.00 16.57
CA ASP A 20 10.74 14.32 16.67
C ASP A 20 11.04 14.97 15.31
N PHE A 21 10.96 14.20 14.21
CA PHE A 21 11.35 14.68 12.89
C PHE A 21 10.14 15.10 12.02
N PHE A 22 8.94 14.72 12.40
CA PHE A 22 7.74 14.90 11.58
C PHE A 22 6.63 15.60 12.35
N ASP A 23 5.89 16.45 11.65
CA ASP A 23 4.69 17.11 12.21
C ASP A 23 3.56 16.11 12.42
N PHE A 24 3.43 15.17 11.48
CA PHE A 24 2.50 14.06 11.60
C PHE A 24 3.00 12.83 10.83
N ILE A 25 2.43 11.68 11.15
CA ILE A 25 2.75 10.40 10.53
C ILE A 25 1.46 9.76 10.04
N ALA A 26 1.42 9.41 8.76
CA ALA A 26 0.31 8.71 8.11
C ALA A 26 0.48 7.20 8.28
N LEU A 27 -0.37 6.59 9.10
CA LEU A 27 -0.29 5.17 9.45
C LEU A 27 -1.22 4.33 8.57
N GLY A 28 -0.67 3.41 7.81
CA GLY A 28 -1.40 2.46 6.98
C GLY A 28 -1.40 2.78 5.49
N ASP A 29 -2.49 2.43 4.84
CA ASP A 29 -2.65 2.50 3.39
C ASP A 29 -2.97 3.93 2.94
N GLY A 30 -2.30 4.39 1.88
CA GLY A 30 -2.33 5.79 1.45
C GLY A 30 -3.47 6.15 0.50
N GLU A 31 -4.15 5.18 -0.08
CA GLU A 31 -5.12 5.38 -1.17
C GLU A 31 -6.28 6.31 -0.77
N GLU A 32 -6.78 6.17 0.44
CA GLU A 32 -7.82 7.04 0.99
C GLU A 32 -7.23 8.11 1.91
N LEU A 33 -6.20 7.73 2.69
CA LEU A 33 -5.62 8.58 3.73
C LEU A 33 -4.95 9.84 3.15
N LEU A 34 -4.20 9.72 2.07
CA LEU A 34 -3.53 10.89 1.47
C LEU A 34 -4.51 11.89 0.85
N PRO A 35 -5.56 11.48 0.12
CA PRO A 35 -6.62 12.40 -0.30
C PRO A 35 -7.31 13.13 0.87
N GLU A 36 -7.64 12.44 1.96
CA GLU A 36 -8.26 13.07 3.13
C GLU A 36 -7.33 14.08 3.80
N ILE A 37 -6.06 13.76 3.98
CA ILE A 37 -5.05 14.71 4.46
C ILE A 37 -4.96 15.92 3.52
N GLY A 38 -4.96 15.67 2.19
CA GLY A 38 -4.92 16.70 1.17
C GLY A 38 -6.12 17.66 1.26
N LEU A 39 -7.32 17.14 1.52
CA LEU A 39 -8.52 17.97 1.72
C LEU A 39 -8.38 18.87 2.95
N VAL A 40 -8.02 18.32 4.12
CA VAL A 40 -7.83 19.12 5.34
C VAL A 40 -6.80 20.21 5.14
N VAL A 41 -5.66 19.91 4.53
CA VAL A 41 -4.61 20.91 4.23
C VAL A 41 -5.11 21.94 3.22
N SER A 42 -5.88 21.55 2.21
CA SER A 42 -6.43 22.45 1.20
C SER A 42 -7.46 23.40 1.80
N GLU A 43 -8.36 22.93 2.64
CA GLU A 43 -9.37 23.73 3.35
C GLU A 43 -8.71 24.72 4.32
N ALA A 44 -7.63 24.32 4.97
CA ALA A 44 -6.86 25.19 5.84
C ALA A 44 -6.16 26.34 5.10
N LYS A 45 -5.86 26.17 3.81
CA LYS A 45 -5.28 27.25 3.00
C LYS A 45 -6.27 28.40 2.82
N GLY A 46 -5.92 29.54 3.38
CA GLY A 46 -6.77 30.74 3.31
C GLY A 46 -7.76 30.90 4.48
N SER A 47 -7.89 29.93 5.37
CA SER A 47 -8.74 30.00 6.56
C SER A 47 -8.13 30.80 7.71
N GLY A 48 -6.81 31.10 7.63
CA GLY A 48 -6.10 31.79 8.70
C GLY A 48 -5.75 30.92 9.92
N LEU A 49 -5.94 29.59 9.81
CA LEU A 49 -5.59 28.64 10.87
C LEU A 49 -4.09 28.70 11.20
N THR A 50 -3.79 28.63 12.48
CA THR A 50 -2.43 28.43 12.96
C THR A 50 -1.95 27.01 12.68
N ARG A 51 -0.63 26.80 12.67
CA ARG A 51 -0.06 25.43 12.54
C ARG A 51 -0.61 24.47 13.58
N SER A 52 -0.79 24.91 14.82
CA SER A 52 -1.31 24.06 15.90
C SER A 52 -2.76 23.66 15.68
N GLU A 53 -3.59 24.55 15.14
CA GLU A 53 -4.97 24.24 14.78
C GLU A 53 -5.03 23.25 13.64
N LEU A 54 -4.26 23.48 12.58
CA LEU A 54 -4.19 22.53 11.45
C LEU A 54 -3.71 21.13 11.90
N LEU A 55 -2.74 21.04 12.81
CA LEU A 55 -2.29 19.75 13.32
C LEU A 55 -3.37 19.04 14.16
N ARG A 56 -4.21 19.80 14.89
CA ARG A 56 -5.36 19.22 15.59
C ARG A 56 -6.43 18.72 14.63
N ASP A 57 -6.70 19.44 13.55
CA ASP A 57 -7.64 18.99 12.51
C ASP A 57 -7.12 17.74 11.80
N LEU A 58 -5.84 17.71 11.46
CA LEU A 58 -5.19 16.53 10.88
C LEU A 58 -5.26 15.31 11.82
N ALA A 59 -5.14 15.51 13.13
CA ALA A 59 -5.24 14.42 14.11
C ALA A 59 -6.64 13.79 14.20
N GLN A 60 -7.68 14.42 13.65
CA GLN A 60 -9.03 13.87 13.55
C GLN A 60 -9.17 12.91 12.34
N VAL A 61 -8.26 12.95 11.38
CA VAL A 61 -8.27 12.05 10.23
C VAL A 61 -7.85 10.65 10.69
N PRO A 62 -8.68 9.61 10.54
CA PRO A 62 -8.33 8.25 10.94
C PRO A 62 -7.05 7.77 10.24
N GLY A 63 -6.05 7.37 11.02
CA GLY A 63 -4.74 6.97 10.53
C GLY A 63 -3.67 8.06 10.61
N VAL A 64 -4.01 9.29 10.99
CA VAL A 64 -3.02 10.34 11.21
C VAL A 64 -2.59 10.37 12.67
N TYR A 65 -1.30 10.21 12.90
CA TYR A 65 -0.66 10.37 14.20
C TYR A 65 0.13 11.68 14.23
N VAL A 66 -0.19 12.56 15.15
CA VAL A 66 0.51 13.85 15.39
C VAL A 66 1.30 13.74 16.69
N PRO A 67 2.62 13.46 16.66
CA PRO A 67 3.40 13.18 17.87
C PRO A 67 3.30 14.26 18.96
N SER A 68 3.33 15.54 18.59
CA SER A 68 3.26 16.66 19.51
C SER A 68 1.96 16.74 20.32
N LEU A 69 0.92 16.00 19.91
CA LEU A 69 -0.38 15.94 20.60
C LEU A 69 -0.51 14.74 21.55
N TYR A 70 0.57 13.98 21.74
CA TYR A 70 0.63 12.84 22.65
C TYR A 70 1.81 12.96 23.61
N ARG A 71 1.71 12.36 24.78
CA ARG A 71 2.76 12.32 25.79
C ARG A 71 2.84 10.92 26.42
N PRO A 72 4.00 10.52 26.94
CA PRO A 72 4.12 9.30 27.71
C PRO A 72 3.16 9.27 28.89
N GLY A 73 2.47 8.14 29.07
CA GLY A 73 1.65 7.87 30.22
C GLY A 73 2.47 7.62 31.49
N ALA A 74 1.79 7.51 32.65
CA ALA A 74 2.43 7.24 33.92
C ALA A 74 3.18 5.90 33.98
N ASP A 75 2.84 4.96 33.09
CA ASP A 75 3.50 3.66 32.93
C ASP A 75 4.80 3.73 32.12
N GLY A 76 5.13 4.89 31.53
CA GLY A 76 6.30 5.11 30.69
C GLY A 76 6.30 4.37 29.36
N VAL A 77 5.22 3.67 29.01
CA VAL A 77 5.09 2.83 27.82
C VAL A 77 3.93 3.29 26.92
N SER A 78 2.76 3.56 27.50
CA SER A 78 1.61 4.03 26.75
C SER A 78 1.73 5.51 26.38
N LEU A 79 1.12 5.88 25.24
CA LEU A 79 0.95 7.27 24.87
C LEU A 79 -0.46 7.73 25.21
N GLN A 80 -0.57 8.93 25.72
CA GLN A 80 -1.84 9.55 26.08
C GLN A 80 -2.01 10.86 25.31
N PRO A 81 -3.21 11.13 24.78
CA PRO A 81 -3.50 12.40 24.14
C PRO A 81 -3.42 13.55 25.15
N VAL A 82 -2.91 14.70 24.72
CA VAL A 82 -2.81 15.91 25.57
C VAL A 82 -4.15 16.63 25.69
N HIS A 83 -5.12 16.32 24.83
CA HIS A 83 -6.46 16.88 24.85
C HIS A 83 -7.51 15.76 24.74
N PRO A 84 -8.66 15.87 25.44
CA PRO A 84 -9.67 14.82 25.50
C PRO A 84 -10.40 14.57 24.16
N GLU A 85 -10.40 15.54 23.25
CA GLU A 85 -10.99 15.41 21.91
C GLU A 85 -10.14 14.58 20.94
N LEU A 86 -8.89 14.30 21.28
CA LEU A 86 -7.99 13.51 20.45
C LEU A 86 -8.26 12.00 20.65
N PRO A 87 -8.06 11.18 19.61
CA PRO A 87 -8.24 9.75 19.76
C PRO A 87 -7.23 9.15 20.75
N ALA A 88 -7.73 8.41 21.72
CA ALA A 88 -6.88 7.70 22.68
C ALA A 88 -6.01 6.62 22.01
N ARG A 89 -6.39 6.18 20.81
CA ARG A 89 -5.68 5.19 20.00
C ARG A 89 -5.80 5.58 18.52
N VAL A 90 -4.67 5.80 17.88
CA VAL A 90 -4.64 6.00 16.44
C VAL A 90 -4.63 4.64 15.75
N LEU A 91 -5.69 4.34 15.00
CA LEU A 91 -5.81 3.11 14.21
C LEU A 91 -5.23 3.37 12.82
N ARG A 92 -4.35 2.47 12.35
CA ARG A 92 -3.85 2.57 10.99
C ARG A 92 -4.97 2.45 9.95
N ARG A 93 -4.86 3.16 8.86
CA ARG A 93 -5.79 3.04 7.74
C ARG A 93 -5.63 1.70 7.03
N VAL A 94 -6.74 1.14 6.60
CA VAL A 94 -6.81 -0.10 5.81
C VAL A 94 -7.71 0.17 4.60
N ALA A 95 -7.12 0.15 3.42
CA ALA A 95 -7.83 0.35 2.15
C ALA A 95 -7.79 -0.91 1.29
N THR A 96 -8.71 -1.03 0.34
CA THR A 96 -8.60 -2.01 -0.74
C THR A 96 -7.50 -1.57 -1.70
N PRO A 97 -6.59 -2.47 -2.12
CA PRO A 97 -5.56 -2.12 -3.09
C PRO A 97 -6.18 -1.64 -4.41
N MET A 98 -5.65 -0.57 -4.95
CA MET A 98 -6.08 0.00 -6.22
C MET A 98 -4.91 -0.10 -7.22
N PRO A 99 -4.92 -1.05 -8.15
CA PRO A 99 -3.79 -1.30 -9.04
C PRO A 99 -3.49 -0.13 -10.00
N TYR A 100 -4.44 0.78 -10.17
CA TYR A 100 -4.34 1.89 -11.15
C TYR A 100 -3.46 3.06 -10.70
N TYR A 101 -3.17 3.23 -9.42
CA TYR A 101 -2.50 4.44 -8.93
C TYR A 101 -1.06 4.65 -9.43
N ALA A 102 -0.36 3.59 -9.78
CA ALA A 102 1.02 3.67 -10.26
C ALA A 102 1.15 3.35 -11.76
N MET A 103 0.03 3.20 -12.47
CA MET A 103 0.06 2.80 -13.87
C MET A 103 0.45 3.95 -14.79
N GLY A 104 1.21 3.62 -15.84
CA GLY A 104 1.67 4.58 -16.82
C GLY A 104 2.94 5.36 -16.43
N LEU A 105 3.51 5.10 -15.26
CA LEU A 105 4.79 5.70 -14.86
C LEU A 105 5.95 4.86 -15.40
N VAL A 106 6.72 5.45 -16.30
CA VAL A 106 7.94 4.86 -16.86
C VAL A 106 9.14 5.65 -16.34
N PRO A 107 10.11 5.01 -15.65
CA PRO A 107 11.29 5.70 -15.15
C PRO A 107 12.18 6.22 -16.29
N HIS A 108 12.79 7.38 -16.11
CA HIS A 108 13.76 7.95 -17.04
C HIS A 108 15.16 7.30 -16.92
N VAL A 109 15.38 6.54 -15.89
CA VAL A 109 16.64 5.85 -15.62
C VAL A 109 16.40 4.35 -15.64
N GLU A 110 17.43 3.61 -16.00
CA GLU A 110 17.40 2.15 -15.97
C GLU A 110 17.16 1.66 -14.53
N THR A 111 16.20 0.76 -14.35
CA THR A 111 15.84 0.18 -13.05
C THR A 111 16.08 -1.32 -13.03
N VAL A 112 16.31 -1.87 -11.82
CA VAL A 112 16.51 -3.32 -11.65
C VAL A 112 15.29 -4.13 -12.06
N HIS A 113 14.10 -3.54 -11.94
CA HIS A 113 12.82 -4.17 -12.28
C HIS A 113 12.10 -3.32 -13.33
N ASP A 114 12.60 -3.39 -14.57
CA ASP A 114 12.05 -2.63 -15.69
C ASP A 114 10.85 -3.38 -16.32
N ARG A 115 9.72 -3.33 -15.63
CA ARG A 115 8.48 -4.01 -16.00
C ARG A 115 7.26 -3.38 -15.34
N LEU A 116 6.09 -3.62 -15.91
CA LEU A 116 4.83 -3.29 -15.27
C LEU A 116 4.61 -4.15 -14.02
N THR A 117 4.21 -3.54 -12.91
CA THR A 117 3.89 -4.25 -11.67
C THR A 117 2.46 -3.96 -11.27
N VAL A 118 1.64 -4.99 -11.09
CA VAL A 118 0.23 -4.90 -10.71
C VAL A 118 0.01 -5.61 -9.39
N GLU A 119 -0.42 -4.88 -8.36
CA GLU A 119 -0.76 -5.47 -7.07
C GLU A 119 -2.09 -6.20 -7.16
N ILE A 120 -2.09 -7.51 -6.85
CA ILE A 120 -3.28 -8.37 -6.90
C ILE A 120 -3.86 -8.67 -5.53
N ARG A 121 -3.06 -8.51 -4.49
CA ARG A 121 -3.43 -8.80 -3.11
C ARG A 121 -2.52 -8.06 -2.15
N ARG A 122 -3.11 -7.38 -1.18
CA ARG A 122 -2.36 -6.76 -0.06
C ARG A 122 -2.61 -7.50 1.24
N GLY A 123 -1.55 -7.70 2.01
CA GLY A 123 -1.60 -8.44 3.26
C GLY A 123 -1.45 -9.94 3.07
N CYS A 124 -1.31 -10.64 4.20
CA CYS A 124 -1.13 -12.08 4.23
C CYS A 124 -1.81 -12.69 5.47
N THR A 125 -2.46 -13.84 5.30
CA THR A 125 -3.15 -14.57 6.37
C THR A 125 -2.22 -15.56 7.10
N ARG A 126 -0.98 -15.77 6.64
CA ARG A 126 -0.09 -16.85 7.10
C ARG A 126 0.58 -16.46 8.41
N GLY A 127 0.92 -16.10 9.14
CA GLY A 127 1.49 -15.85 10.47
C GLY A 127 2.93 -16.35 10.61
N CYS A 128 3.72 -16.30 9.54
CA CYS A 128 5.13 -16.66 9.59
C CYS A 128 5.86 -15.81 10.63
N ARG A 129 6.54 -16.45 11.59
CA ARG A 129 7.14 -15.76 12.74
C ARG A 129 8.24 -14.77 12.39
N PHE A 130 8.88 -14.93 11.25
CA PHE A 130 9.92 -14.03 10.75
C PHE A 130 9.38 -12.89 9.89
N CYS A 131 8.10 -12.89 9.51
CA CYS A 131 7.55 -12.02 8.49
C CYS A 131 6.85 -10.80 9.10
N GLN A 132 7.55 -9.69 9.24
CA GLN A 132 6.98 -8.42 9.70
C GLN A 132 5.89 -7.88 8.75
N PRO A 133 6.08 -7.82 7.42
CA PRO A 133 5.03 -7.32 6.51
C PRO A 133 3.73 -8.09 6.62
N GLY A 134 3.79 -9.42 6.77
CA GLY A 134 2.60 -10.25 6.96
C GLY A 134 1.81 -9.96 8.23
N MET A 135 2.38 -9.29 9.21
CA MET A 135 1.69 -8.82 10.42
C MET A 135 1.16 -7.40 10.25
N LEU A 136 1.95 -6.51 9.65
CA LEU A 136 1.62 -5.10 9.49
C LEU A 136 0.48 -4.84 8.50
N THR A 137 0.36 -5.65 7.46
CA THR A 137 -0.56 -5.39 6.34
C THR A 137 -1.87 -6.18 6.42
N ARG A 138 -2.20 -6.79 7.56
CA ARG A 138 -3.49 -7.45 7.79
C ARG A 138 -4.63 -6.44 7.86
N PRO A 139 -5.85 -6.87 7.46
CA PRO A 139 -6.25 -8.15 6.87
C PRO A 139 -5.73 -8.30 5.43
N ALA A 140 -5.72 -9.55 4.93
CA ALA A 140 -5.48 -9.79 3.51
C ALA A 140 -6.69 -9.31 2.70
N ARG A 141 -6.44 -8.62 1.60
CA ARG A 141 -7.46 -8.03 0.71
C ARG A 141 -7.06 -8.31 -0.72
N ASP A 142 -7.96 -8.96 -1.44
CA ASP A 142 -7.78 -9.31 -2.83
C ASP A 142 -8.32 -8.20 -3.73
N VAL A 143 -7.67 -7.99 -4.86
CA VAL A 143 -8.19 -7.16 -5.95
C VAL A 143 -9.09 -8.03 -6.80
N GLU A 144 -10.20 -7.49 -7.28
CA GLU A 144 -11.11 -8.20 -8.15
C GLU A 144 -10.41 -8.64 -9.46
N PRO A 145 -10.66 -9.88 -9.94
CA PRO A 145 -9.97 -10.42 -11.12
C PRO A 145 -10.04 -9.54 -12.35
N GLU A 146 -11.21 -8.99 -12.66
CA GLU A 146 -11.42 -8.11 -13.80
C GLU A 146 -10.59 -6.82 -13.69
N ALA A 147 -10.48 -6.25 -12.49
CA ALA A 147 -9.66 -5.08 -12.24
C ALA A 147 -8.16 -5.36 -12.45
N VAL A 148 -7.71 -6.57 -12.10
CA VAL A 148 -6.33 -7.00 -12.36
C VAL A 148 -6.07 -7.12 -13.86
N ILE A 149 -6.99 -7.77 -14.59
CA ILE A 149 -6.87 -7.97 -16.04
C ILE A 149 -6.85 -6.62 -16.77
N GLU A 150 -7.80 -5.76 -16.47
CA GLU A 150 -7.89 -4.40 -17.04
C GLU A 150 -6.63 -3.58 -16.73
N ALA A 151 -6.12 -3.67 -15.50
CA ALA A 151 -4.90 -3.00 -15.08
C ALA A 151 -3.69 -3.46 -15.90
N VAL A 152 -3.52 -4.76 -16.12
CA VAL A 152 -2.42 -5.29 -16.96
C VAL A 152 -2.57 -4.80 -18.39
N GLU A 153 -3.75 -4.99 -19.02
CA GLU A 153 -3.96 -4.58 -20.42
C GLU A 153 -3.73 -3.09 -20.65
N THR A 154 -4.27 -2.26 -19.75
CA THR A 154 -4.13 -0.80 -19.83
C THR A 154 -2.69 -0.38 -19.58
N GLY A 155 -2.06 -0.93 -18.54
CA GLY A 155 -0.70 -0.62 -18.18
C GLY A 155 0.31 -1.00 -19.27
N MET A 156 0.16 -2.18 -19.86
CA MET A 156 1.02 -2.62 -20.99
C MET A 156 0.89 -1.66 -22.17
N LYS A 157 -0.32 -1.25 -22.52
CA LYS A 157 -0.56 -0.28 -23.62
C LYS A 157 0.02 1.10 -23.34
N GLN A 158 -0.05 1.57 -22.10
CA GLN A 158 0.43 2.90 -21.71
C GLN A 158 1.94 2.97 -21.57
N THR A 159 2.57 1.91 -21.08
CA THR A 159 4.01 1.87 -20.78
C THR A 159 4.85 1.33 -21.91
N GLY A 160 4.30 0.44 -22.73
CA GLY A 160 5.05 -0.27 -23.79
C GLY A 160 5.98 -1.36 -23.25
N TYR A 161 5.86 -1.76 -21.99
CA TYR A 161 6.62 -2.89 -21.45
C TYR A 161 6.24 -4.20 -22.14
N SER A 162 7.20 -5.12 -22.25
CA SER A 162 6.99 -6.49 -22.68
C SER A 162 6.87 -7.47 -21.51
N ASP A 163 7.15 -7.00 -20.29
CA ASP A 163 7.12 -7.80 -19.08
C ASP A 163 6.18 -7.19 -18.05
N PHE A 164 5.44 -8.04 -17.37
CA PHE A 164 4.66 -7.63 -16.21
C PHE A 164 4.76 -8.63 -15.06
N SER A 165 4.57 -8.15 -13.85
CA SER A 165 4.51 -8.99 -12.66
C SER A 165 3.24 -8.72 -11.86
N LEU A 166 2.67 -9.80 -11.31
CA LEU A 166 1.59 -9.74 -10.35
C LEU A 166 2.20 -9.74 -8.94
N LEU A 167 1.95 -8.66 -8.19
CA LEU A 167 2.60 -8.40 -6.91
C LEU A 167 1.67 -8.73 -5.73
N SER A 168 2.19 -9.48 -4.78
CA SER A 168 1.64 -9.61 -3.43
C SER A 168 2.70 -10.17 -2.47
N LEU A 169 2.37 -10.27 -1.18
CA LEU A 169 3.21 -11.03 -0.21
C LEU A 169 3.14 -12.54 -0.44
N SER A 170 2.12 -13.04 -1.14
CA SER A 170 1.94 -14.43 -1.52
C SER A 170 0.94 -14.54 -2.68
N CYS A 171 1.44 -14.54 -3.91
CA CYS A 171 0.60 -14.64 -5.12
C CYS A 171 -0.19 -15.95 -5.16
N SER A 172 0.41 -17.05 -4.71
CA SER A 172 -0.25 -18.36 -4.63
C SER A 172 -1.41 -18.44 -3.63
N ASP A 173 -1.58 -17.46 -2.75
CA ASP A 173 -2.75 -17.36 -1.87
C ASP A 173 -3.88 -16.48 -2.48
N TYR A 174 -3.68 -15.92 -3.66
CA TYR A 174 -4.73 -15.25 -4.45
C TYR A 174 -5.52 -16.30 -5.23
N LEU A 175 -6.72 -16.63 -4.76
CA LEU A 175 -7.49 -17.75 -5.28
C LEU A 175 -7.87 -17.63 -6.76
N ALA A 176 -8.00 -16.42 -7.26
CA ALA A 176 -8.30 -16.18 -8.68
C ALA A 176 -7.07 -16.24 -9.60
N LEU A 177 -5.86 -16.47 -9.05
CA LEU A 177 -4.63 -16.47 -9.84
C LEU A 177 -4.66 -17.39 -11.08
N PRO A 178 -5.16 -18.65 -10.99
CA PRO A 178 -5.22 -19.51 -12.19
C PRO A 178 -6.12 -18.94 -13.29
N ALA A 179 -7.30 -18.44 -12.92
CA ALA A 179 -8.24 -17.88 -13.89
C ALA A 179 -7.70 -16.60 -14.52
N VAL A 180 -7.16 -15.68 -13.73
CA VAL A 180 -6.52 -14.44 -14.20
C VAL A 180 -5.33 -14.75 -15.11
N GLY A 181 -4.50 -15.72 -14.73
CA GLY A 181 -3.34 -16.11 -15.53
C GLY A 181 -3.71 -16.68 -16.91
N VAL A 182 -4.73 -17.53 -16.96
CA VAL A 182 -5.24 -18.09 -18.22
C VAL A 182 -5.85 -16.98 -19.08
N GLU A 183 -6.65 -16.11 -18.50
CA GLU A 183 -7.30 -15.02 -19.23
C GLU A 183 -6.27 -14.03 -19.80
N LEU A 184 -5.30 -13.62 -19.00
CA LEU A 184 -4.21 -12.74 -19.45
C LEU A 184 -3.38 -13.39 -20.57
N ARG A 185 -3.09 -14.69 -20.47
CA ARG A 185 -2.42 -15.42 -21.54
C ARG A 185 -3.21 -15.38 -22.84
N ASN A 186 -4.53 -15.62 -22.77
CA ASN A 186 -5.39 -15.61 -23.95
C ASN A 186 -5.44 -14.23 -24.61
N ARG A 187 -5.58 -13.17 -23.82
CA ARG A 187 -5.67 -11.79 -24.31
C ARG A 187 -4.36 -11.23 -24.85
N LEU A 188 -3.24 -11.70 -24.32
CA LEU A 188 -1.90 -11.19 -24.64
C LEU A 188 -1.09 -12.16 -25.51
N ALA A 189 -1.70 -13.25 -26.01
CA ALA A 189 -1.03 -14.32 -26.76
C ALA A 189 -0.18 -13.82 -27.94
N ASP A 190 -0.66 -12.81 -28.67
CA ASP A 190 0.00 -12.28 -29.87
C ASP A 190 1.00 -11.14 -29.57
N GLN A 191 1.22 -10.80 -28.30
CA GLN A 191 1.99 -9.61 -27.92
C GLN A 191 3.41 -9.91 -27.40
N ASN A 192 3.86 -11.15 -27.39
CA ASN A 192 5.17 -11.56 -26.82
C ASN A 192 5.41 -11.02 -25.40
N VAL A 193 4.45 -11.20 -24.52
CA VAL A 193 4.48 -10.65 -23.17
C VAL A 193 4.84 -11.72 -22.16
N THR A 194 5.72 -11.41 -21.22
CA THR A 194 6.15 -12.32 -20.15
C THR A 194 5.47 -12.00 -18.83
N LEU A 195 4.86 -13.01 -18.21
CA LEU A 195 4.34 -12.92 -16.84
C LEU A 195 5.41 -13.36 -15.82
N GLN A 196 5.56 -12.59 -14.75
CA GLN A 196 6.39 -12.92 -13.60
C GLN A 196 5.57 -12.97 -12.30
N LEU A 197 5.80 -13.99 -11.48
CA LEU A 197 5.18 -14.17 -10.18
C LEU A 197 6.28 -14.24 -9.10
N PRO A 198 6.74 -13.10 -8.56
CA PRO A 198 7.94 -13.05 -7.71
C PRO A 198 7.75 -13.66 -6.31
N SER A 199 6.52 -13.73 -5.80
CA SER A 199 6.24 -14.16 -4.41
C SER A 199 5.38 -15.40 -4.39
N GLN A 200 6.01 -16.57 -4.50
CA GLN A 200 5.35 -17.87 -4.48
C GLN A 200 5.65 -18.63 -3.18
N ARG A 201 4.70 -19.47 -2.79
CA ARG A 201 4.88 -20.41 -1.70
C ARG A 201 5.18 -21.80 -2.28
N VAL A 202 6.21 -22.45 -1.77
CA VAL A 202 6.62 -23.79 -2.22
C VAL A 202 5.50 -24.82 -2.07
N ASP A 203 4.74 -24.77 -0.95
CA ASP A 203 3.63 -25.68 -0.65
C ASP A 203 2.33 -25.38 -1.40
N ARG A 204 2.32 -24.32 -2.23
CA ARG A 204 1.19 -23.87 -3.07
C ARG A 204 1.60 -23.69 -4.53
N PHE A 205 2.79 -24.10 -4.88
CA PHE A 205 3.25 -24.14 -6.25
C PHE A 205 2.78 -25.45 -6.88
N ASP A 206 1.70 -25.39 -7.61
CA ASP A 206 1.04 -26.52 -8.27
C ASP A 206 1.20 -26.46 -9.79
N ASP A 207 0.66 -27.45 -10.49
CA ASP A 207 0.74 -27.57 -11.93
C ASP A 207 0.04 -26.39 -12.66
N ASP A 208 -1.02 -25.81 -12.06
CA ASP A 208 -1.72 -24.68 -12.65
C ASP A 208 -0.82 -23.44 -12.67
N ILE A 209 -0.15 -23.16 -11.54
CA ILE A 209 0.80 -22.05 -11.45
C ILE A 209 2.00 -22.30 -12.36
N ALA A 210 2.52 -23.53 -12.41
CA ALA A 210 3.61 -23.90 -13.30
C ALA A 210 3.22 -23.71 -14.77
N HIS A 211 1.98 -24.10 -15.15
CA HIS A 211 1.44 -23.91 -16.49
C HIS A 211 1.31 -22.44 -16.88
N ILE A 212 0.87 -21.57 -15.95
CA ILE A 212 0.77 -20.13 -16.19
C ILE A 212 2.15 -19.51 -16.45
N LEU A 213 3.18 -19.95 -15.72
CA LEU A 213 4.55 -19.44 -15.85
C LEU A 213 5.32 -20.07 -17.01
N GLY A 214 5.09 -21.33 -17.31
CA GLY A 214 5.84 -22.12 -18.28
C GLY A 214 5.26 -22.11 -19.70
N GLY A 215 4.27 -21.30 -19.98
CA GLY A 215 3.67 -21.21 -21.29
C GLY A 215 4.51 -20.36 -22.25
N THR A 216 5.46 -20.99 -22.88
CA THR A 216 6.04 -20.57 -24.17
C THR A 216 5.36 -21.31 -25.29
#